data_4cc6c6cbe437fa4c31cc9bb59edafe2f
#
_entry.id   4cc6c6cbe437fa4c31cc9bb59edafe2f
#
_cell.length_a   1.000
_cell.length_b   1.000
_cell.length_c   1.000
_cell.angle_alpha   90.00
_cell.angle_beta   90.00
_cell.angle_gamma   90.00
#
_symmetry.space_group_name_H-M   'P 1'
#
loop_
_entity.id
_entity.type
_entity.pdbx_description
1 polymer ?
#
loop_
_entity_poly.entity_id
_entity_poly.type
_entity_poly.pdbx_seq_one_letter_code
_entity_poly.pdbx_strand_id
1 'polypeptide(L)'
;MESNIQTQKPSFGTRLKKFFGGFTLYEKIWFCSITVLAVVFAFLFPEEDVNGVNGKLIMTLYVADVILNVACELLIAKQSKWNFIVSLAVEVTEILICIVCAYRFATMAVTIVFWIPVDIISFIVWNRKRDDEKPELTEVRKLTWWQDIILVASIAVWTLVVGYLLTLIESEDGILSYSKWIYDIAAYLDACASAVGIANGVFILLRYREQWIAWYIVAILETIINIMAGQWVLLILKAGYLTNTTYGYIKWTKYIKSHGGAKPLSSTEATEVVTAE
;
A
#
# COMPACT_ATOMS: atom_id res chain seq x y z
N MET A 1 -9.49 35.70 -39.50
CA MET A 1 -9.82 34.27 -39.65
C MET A 1 -9.05 33.54 -38.58
N GLU A 2 -9.62 33.43 -37.38
CA GLU A 2 -9.05 32.62 -36.31
C GLU A 2 -9.52 31.17 -36.49
N SER A 3 -8.59 30.27 -36.75
CA SER A 3 -8.85 28.85 -36.87
C SER A 3 -9.07 28.26 -35.47
N ASN A 4 -10.33 27.96 -35.14
CA ASN A 4 -10.71 27.17 -33.99
C ASN A 4 -10.07 25.75 -34.08
N ILE A 5 -8.89 25.57 -33.52
CA ILE A 5 -8.32 24.23 -33.29
C ILE A 5 -9.07 23.64 -32.11
N GLN A 6 -10.17 22.93 -32.38
CA GLN A 6 -10.80 22.02 -31.40
C GLN A 6 -9.80 20.93 -31.11
N THR A 7 -9.15 21.02 -29.97
CA THR A 7 -8.35 19.91 -29.39
C THR A 7 -9.29 18.78 -29.01
N GLN A 8 -9.49 17.84 -29.91
CA GLN A 8 -10.27 16.61 -29.69
C GLN A 8 -9.69 15.83 -28.52
N LYS A 9 -10.46 15.68 -27.44
CA LYS A 9 -10.03 14.87 -26.27
C LYS A 9 -9.70 13.45 -26.74
N PRO A 10 -8.50 12.92 -26.44
CA PRO A 10 -8.08 11.60 -26.90
C PRO A 10 -9.05 10.52 -26.40
N SER A 11 -9.42 9.59 -27.28
CA SER A 11 -10.26 8.42 -27.00
C SER A 11 -9.73 7.62 -25.79
N PHE A 12 -10.62 6.97 -25.04
CA PHE A 12 -10.25 6.10 -23.92
C PHE A 12 -9.17 5.07 -24.30
N GLY A 13 -9.28 4.42 -25.47
CA GLY A 13 -8.27 3.51 -25.99
C GLY A 13 -6.90 4.16 -26.23
N THR A 14 -6.88 5.42 -26.69
CA THR A 14 -5.63 6.18 -26.88
C THR A 14 -4.99 6.53 -25.53
N ARG A 15 -5.79 6.85 -24.50
CA ARG A 15 -5.30 7.10 -23.14
C ARG A 15 -4.74 5.83 -22.51
N LEU A 16 -5.42 4.69 -22.65
CA LEU A 16 -4.98 3.39 -22.18
C LEU A 16 -3.67 2.95 -22.84
N LYS A 17 -3.59 3.10 -24.19
CA LYS A 17 -2.37 2.80 -24.94
C LYS A 17 -1.19 3.70 -24.55
N LYS A 18 -1.44 4.97 -24.26
CA LYS A 18 -0.43 5.91 -23.75
C LYS A 18 0.01 5.55 -22.35
N PHE A 19 -0.92 5.12 -21.47
CA PHE A 19 -0.65 4.67 -20.12
C PHE A 19 0.26 3.42 -20.14
N PHE A 20 -0.15 2.36 -20.82
CA PHE A 20 0.64 1.13 -20.95
C PHE A 20 1.92 1.29 -21.80
N GLY A 21 1.95 2.25 -22.72
CA GLY A 21 3.14 2.56 -23.52
C GLY A 21 4.31 3.08 -22.69
N GLY A 22 4.03 3.68 -21.53
CA GLY A 22 5.05 4.15 -20.59
C GLY A 22 5.64 3.06 -19.67
N PHE A 23 5.14 1.80 -19.70
CA PHE A 23 5.67 0.71 -18.86
C PHE A 23 6.84 0.00 -19.55
N THR A 24 7.90 -0.29 -18.76
CA THR A 24 8.99 -1.15 -19.21
C THR A 24 8.49 -2.56 -19.46
N LEU A 25 9.26 -3.36 -20.19
CA LEU A 25 8.93 -4.77 -20.42
C LEU A 25 8.82 -5.55 -19.09
N TYR A 26 9.72 -5.28 -18.15
CA TYR A 26 9.68 -5.86 -16.80
C TYR A 26 8.35 -5.53 -16.08
N GLU A 27 7.94 -4.27 -16.04
CA GLU A 27 6.71 -3.83 -15.39
C GLU A 27 5.46 -4.48 -16.00
N LYS A 28 5.43 -4.64 -17.33
CA LYS A 28 4.34 -5.35 -18.04
C LYS A 28 4.29 -6.83 -17.69
N ILE A 29 5.44 -7.52 -17.74
CA ILE A 29 5.52 -8.94 -17.39
C ILE A 29 5.12 -9.14 -15.94
N TRP A 30 5.65 -8.31 -15.02
CA TRP A 30 5.34 -8.39 -13.61
C TRP A 30 3.84 -8.21 -13.34
N PHE A 31 3.21 -7.15 -13.90
CA PHE A 31 1.77 -6.92 -13.77
C PHE A 31 0.94 -8.10 -14.28
N CYS A 32 1.21 -8.55 -15.50
CA CYS A 32 0.49 -9.69 -16.08
C CYS A 32 0.69 -10.97 -15.28
N SER A 33 1.91 -11.24 -14.82
CA SER A 33 2.21 -12.47 -14.06
C SER A 33 1.47 -12.51 -12.73
N ILE A 34 1.49 -11.42 -11.95
CA ILE A 34 0.79 -11.36 -10.65
C ILE A 34 -0.72 -11.46 -10.87
N THR A 35 -1.28 -10.73 -11.84
CA THR A 35 -2.71 -10.78 -12.16
C THR A 35 -3.15 -12.20 -12.58
N VAL A 36 -2.40 -12.84 -13.48
CA VAL A 36 -2.72 -14.22 -13.93
C VAL A 36 -2.62 -15.20 -12.77
N LEU A 37 -1.57 -15.12 -11.96
CA LEU A 37 -1.42 -15.95 -10.77
C LEU A 37 -2.58 -15.76 -9.79
N ALA A 38 -3.00 -14.53 -9.51
CA ALA A 38 -4.14 -14.27 -8.63
C ALA A 38 -5.42 -14.93 -9.15
N VAL A 39 -5.70 -14.81 -10.44
CA VAL A 39 -6.87 -15.47 -11.06
C VAL A 39 -6.75 -16.99 -10.99
N VAL A 40 -5.58 -17.57 -11.30
CA VAL A 40 -5.35 -19.01 -11.21
C VAL A 40 -5.56 -19.52 -9.79
N PHE A 41 -5.01 -18.80 -8.78
CA PHE A 41 -5.18 -19.18 -7.38
C PHE A 41 -6.64 -19.06 -6.92
N ALA A 42 -7.38 -18.09 -7.44
CA ALA A 42 -8.82 -17.97 -7.18
C ALA A 42 -9.62 -19.21 -7.65
N PHE A 43 -9.20 -19.87 -8.73
CA PHE A 43 -9.80 -21.11 -9.18
C PHE A 43 -9.31 -22.35 -8.44
N LEU A 44 -8.04 -22.36 -8.01
CA LEU A 44 -7.45 -23.50 -7.32
C LEU A 44 -7.84 -23.59 -5.84
N PHE A 45 -8.07 -22.44 -5.21
CA PHE A 45 -8.41 -22.31 -3.79
C PHE A 45 -9.66 -21.47 -3.64
N PRO A 46 -10.84 -22.01 -3.97
CA PRO A 46 -12.11 -21.29 -3.81
C PRO A 46 -12.39 -21.05 -2.33
N GLU A 47 -12.84 -19.84 -2.01
CA GLU A 47 -13.28 -19.49 -0.65
C GLU A 47 -14.68 -20.07 -0.37
N GLU A 48 -14.88 -20.43 0.89
CA GLU A 48 -16.20 -20.81 1.41
C GLU A 48 -17.02 -19.56 1.72
N ASP A 49 -18.32 -19.75 1.98
CA ASP A 49 -19.19 -18.67 2.41
C ASP A 49 -18.82 -18.23 3.83
N VAL A 50 -18.60 -16.94 4.05
CA VAL A 50 -18.20 -16.35 5.34
C VAL A 50 -19.19 -15.24 5.71
N ASN A 51 -19.69 -15.23 6.93
CA ASN A 51 -20.64 -14.22 7.43
C ASN A 51 -21.87 -14.01 6.53
N GLY A 52 -22.36 -15.08 5.90
CA GLY A 52 -23.50 -15.02 4.97
C GLY A 52 -23.17 -14.41 3.61
N VAL A 53 -21.90 -14.12 3.35
CA VAL A 53 -21.41 -13.64 2.05
C VAL A 53 -20.91 -14.82 1.23
N ASN A 54 -21.34 -14.88 -0.03
CA ASN A 54 -20.97 -15.98 -0.92
C ASN A 54 -19.47 -15.96 -1.26
N GLY A 55 -18.80 -17.11 -1.14
CA GLY A 55 -17.37 -17.27 -1.38
C GLY A 55 -16.92 -16.79 -2.76
N LYS A 56 -17.76 -16.88 -3.81
CA LYS A 56 -17.45 -16.31 -5.14
C LYS A 56 -17.33 -14.78 -5.11
N LEU A 57 -18.12 -14.10 -4.28
CA LEU A 57 -18.02 -12.66 -4.11
C LEU A 57 -16.73 -12.30 -3.37
N ILE A 58 -16.38 -13.06 -2.32
CA ILE A 58 -15.13 -12.90 -1.57
C ILE A 58 -13.94 -13.06 -2.51
N MET A 59 -13.93 -14.10 -3.34
CA MET A 59 -12.88 -14.31 -4.35
C MET A 59 -12.79 -13.17 -5.36
N THR A 60 -13.93 -12.64 -5.79
CA THR A 60 -13.95 -11.49 -6.70
C THR A 60 -13.33 -10.26 -6.05
N LEU A 61 -13.61 -10.03 -4.76
CA LEU A 61 -12.97 -8.95 -3.98
C LEU A 61 -11.46 -9.14 -3.88
N TYR A 62 -10.98 -10.36 -3.58
CA TYR A 62 -9.53 -10.64 -3.50
C TYR A 62 -8.82 -10.39 -4.84
N VAL A 63 -9.39 -10.88 -5.95
CA VAL A 63 -8.80 -10.65 -7.28
C VAL A 63 -8.82 -9.17 -7.65
N ALA A 64 -9.92 -8.47 -7.35
CA ALA A 64 -10.02 -7.02 -7.58
C ALA A 64 -8.98 -6.26 -6.76
N ASP A 65 -8.81 -6.61 -5.47
CA ASP A 65 -7.82 -6.04 -4.58
C ASP A 65 -6.40 -6.25 -5.11
N VAL A 66 -6.06 -7.47 -5.53
CA VAL A 66 -4.74 -7.76 -6.13
C VAL A 66 -4.49 -6.91 -7.36
N ILE A 67 -5.45 -6.81 -8.29
CA ILE A 67 -5.27 -6.04 -9.53
C ILE A 67 -5.10 -4.55 -9.23
N LEU A 68 -5.89 -4.00 -8.33
CA LEU A 68 -5.82 -2.58 -7.94
C LEU A 68 -4.49 -2.28 -7.24
N ASN A 69 -4.07 -3.12 -6.30
CA ASN A 69 -2.79 -2.99 -5.59
C ASN A 69 -1.60 -3.03 -6.55
N VAL A 70 -1.57 -4.01 -7.45
CA VAL A 70 -0.49 -4.15 -8.45
C VAL A 70 -0.44 -2.94 -9.38
N ALA A 71 -1.60 -2.39 -9.77
CA ALA A 71 -1.67 -1.16 -10.55
C ALA A 71 -1.16 0.06 -9.75
N CYS A 72 -1.54 0.17 -8.46
CA CYS A 72 -1.10 1.21 -7.55
C CYS A 72 0.43 1.19 -7.39
N GLU A 73 1.02 0.03 -7.10
CA GLU A 73 2.46 -0.19 -6.97
C GLU A 73 3.27 0.26 -8.20
N LEU A 74 2.76 -0.04 -9.40
CA LEU A 74 3.40 0.43 -10.63
C LEU A 74 3.33 1.94 -10.78
N LEU A 75 2.23 2.57 -10.35
CA LEU A 75 2.09 4.02 -10.36
C LEU A 75 3.01 4.70 -9.34
N ILE A 76 3.20 4.10 -8.15
CA ILE A 76 4.18 4.55 -7.14
C ILE A 76 5.59 4.48 -7.71
N ALA A 77 5.97 3.36 -8.33
CA ALA A 77 7.28 3.21 -8.95
C ALA A 77 7.56 4.26 -10.05
N LYS A 78 6.50 4.77 -10.69
CA LYS A 78 6.53 5.85 -11.69
C LYS A 78 6.35 7.25 -11.12
N GLN A 79 6.15 7.39 -9.81
CA GLN A 79 5.87 8.66 -9.14
C GLN A 79 4.67 9.41 -9.75
N SER A 80 3.69 8.65 -10.23
CA SER A 80 2.49 9.20 -10.82
C SER A 80 1.48 9.56 -9.73
N LYS A 81 0.99 10.81 -9.71
CA LYS A 81 -0.07 11.24 -8.77
C LYS A 81 -1.35 10.40 -8.83
N TRP A 82 -1.57 9.66 -9.91
CA TRP A 82 -2.71 8.77 -10.08
C TRP A 82 -2.65 7.54 -9.15
N ASN A 83 -1.47 7.26 -8.54
CA ASN A 83 -1.37 6.21 -7.53
C ASN A 83 -2.35 6.47 -6.39
N PHE A 84 -2.49 7.70 -5.91
CA PHE A 84 -3.41 8.04 -4.80
C PHE A 84 -4.87 7.78 -5.12
N ILE A 85 -5.29 7.99 -6.38
CA ILE A 85 -6.68 7.66 -6.80
C ILE A 85 -6.89 6.15 -6.87
N VAL A 86 -5.90 5.39 -7.33
CA VAL A 86 -5.98 3.93 -7.36
C VAL A 86 -5.89 3.37 -5.93
N SER A 87 -5.06 3.98 -5.07
CA SER A 87 -4.96 3.62 -3.64
C SER A 87 -6.30 3.75 -2.93
N LEU A 88 -7.05 4.84 -3.14
CA LEU A 88 -8.40 4.96 -2.58
C LEU A 88 -9.33 3.80 -2.98
N ALA A 89 -9.21 3.26 -4.19
CA ALA A 89 -9.97 2.09 -4.60
C ALA A 89 -9.47 0.81 -3.91
N VAL A 90 -8.15 0.67 -3.70
CA VAL A 90 -7.55 -0.41 -2.90
C VAL A 90 -8.07 -0.37 -1.47
N GLU A 91 -8.07 0.81 -0.84
CA GLU A 91 -8.54 0.99 0.54
C GLU A 91 -10.00 0.56 0.72
N VAL A 92 -10.85 0.86 -0.28
CA VAL A 92 -12.24 0.38 -0.27
C VAL A 92 -12.32 -1.14 -0.35
N THR A 93 -11.54 -1.79 -1.23
CA THR A 93 -11.54 -3.26 -1.32
C THR A 93 -10.99 -3.89 -0.04
N GLU A 94 -9.93 -3.35 0.54
CA GLU A 94 -9.35 -3.83 1.80
C GLU A 94 -10.34 -3.72 2.97
N ILE A 95 -11.04 -2.58 3.12
CA ILE A 95 -12.07 -2.41 4.14
C ILE A 95 -13.18 -3.44 3.97
N LEU A 96 -13.66 -3.66 2.74
CA LEU A 96 -14.69 -4.65 2.46
C LEU A 96 -14.23 -6.07 2.82
N ILE A 97 -12.99 -6.44 2.49
CA ILE A 97 -12.40 -7.73 2.85
C ILE A 97 -12.34 -7.88 4.37
N CYS A 98 -11.86 -6.86 5.09
CA CYS A 98 -11.76 -6.89 6.55
C CYS A 98 -13.14 -7.05 7.22
N ILE A 99 -14.16 -6.38 6.72
CA ILE A 99 -15.55 -6.50 7.22
C ILE A 99 -16.10 -7.89 6.96
N VAL A 100 -16.03 -8.37 5.71
CA VAL A 100 -16.61 -9.66 5.30
C VAL A 100 -15.93 -10.82 6.02
N CYS A 101 -14.62 -10.80 6.13
CA CYS A 101 -13.83 -11.86 6.75
C CYS A 101 -13.71 -11.72 8.28
N ALA A 102 -14.19 -10.61 8.85
CA ALA A 102 -14.15 -10.29 10.28
C ALA A 102 -12.77 -10.46 10.91
N TYR A 103 -11.75 -9.87 10.29
CA TYR A 103 -10.36 -9.92 10.74
C TYR A 103 -9.60 -8.64 10.36
N ARG A 104 -8.35 -8.46 10.85
CA ARG A 104 -7.48 -7.30 10.57
C ARG A 104 -8.13 -5.95 10.92
N PHE A 105 -8.79 -5.89 12.07
CA PHE A 105 -9.52 -4.71 12.51
C PHE A 105 -8.61 -3.48 12.74
N ALA A 106 -7.34 -3.67 13.15
CA ALA A 106 -6.39 -2.58 13.27
C ALA A 106 -6.05 -2.01 11.90
N THR A 107 -5.75 -2.87 10.91
CA THR A 107 -5.52 -2.45 9.52
C THR A 107 -6.74 -1.69 9.00
N MET A 108 -7.95 -2.20 9.16
CA MET A 108 -9.18 -1.53 8.73
C MET A 108 -9.34 -0.13 9.37
N ALA A 109 -9.15 -0.02 10.69
CA ALA A 109 -9.26 1.26 11.39
C ALA A 109 -8.21 2.27 10.90
N VAL A 110 -6.97 1.82 10.70
CA VAL A 110 -5.89 2.67 10.17
C VAL A 110 -6.14 3.07 8.72
N THR A 111 -6.69 2.19 7.90
CA THR A 111 -7.07 2.51 6.52
C THR A 111 -8.10 3.65 6.49
N ILE A 112 -9.14 3.58 7.34
CA ILE A 112 -10.18 4.61 7.40
C ILE A 112 -9.65 5.95 7.96
N VAL A 113 -8.90 5.90 9.09
CA VAL A 113 -8.55 7.11 9.84
C VAL A 113 -7.26 7.76 9.32
N PHE A 114 -6.36 7.00 8.74
CA PHE A 114 -5.05 7.47 8.32
C PHE A 114 -4.82 7.40 6.81
N TRP A 115 -4.94 6.23 6.17
CA TRP A 115 -4.58 6.07 4.76
C TRP A 115 -5.47 6.89 3.82
N ILE A 116 -6.79 6.81 3.96
CA ILE A 116 -7.73 7.59 3.13
C ILE A 116 -7.45 9.10 3.23
N PRO A 117 -7.35 9.71 4.44
CA PRO A 117 -6.96 11.11 4.57
C PRO A 117 -5.58 11.44 3.99
N VAL A 118 -4.58 10.61 4.24
CA VAL A 118 -3.19 10.82 3.75
C VAL A 118 -3.14 10.79 2.23
N ASP A 119 -3.84 9.87 1.58
CA ASP A 119 -3.88 9.78 0.12
C ASP A 119 -4.57 10.98 -0.51
N ILE A 120 -5.66 11.46 0.08
CA ILE A 120 -6.34 12.69 -0.35
C ILE A 120 -5.40 13.89 -0.24
N ILE A 121 -4.75 14.06 0.92
CA ILE A 121 -3.79 15.15 1.16
C ILE A 121 -2.61 15.04 0.19
N SER A 122 -2.04 13.86 0.03
CA SER A 122 -0.92 13.62 -0.87
C SER A 122 -1.27 13.94 -2.32
N PHE A 123 -2.46 13.55 -2.78
CA PHE A 123 -2.95 13.89 -4.12
C PHE A 123 -3.01 15.41 -4.32
N ILE A 124 -3.55 16.14 -3.32
CA ILE A 124 -3.67 17.60 -3.37
C ILE A 124 -2.28 18.25 -3.39
N VAL A 125 -1.39 17.85 -2.47
CA VAL A 125 -0.02 18.39 -2.35
C VAL A 125 0.79 18.14 -3.61
N TRP A 126 0.75 16.91 -4.15
CA TRP A 126 1.46 16.56 -5.37
C TRP A 126 0.90 17.28 -6.62
N ASN A 127 -0.40 17.61 -6.60
CA ASN A 127 -1.01 18.37 -7.69
C ASN A 127 -0.63 19.85 -7.67
N ARG A 128 -0.37 20.43 -6.48
CA ARG A 128 0.04 21.85 -6.31
C ARG A 128 1.53 22.09 -6.58
N LYS A 129 2.40 21.12 -6.25
CA LYS A 129 3.87 21.21 -6.41
C LYS A 129 4.36 20.69 -7.76
N ARG A 130 3.58 20.87 -8.81
CA ARG A 130 3.95 20.46 -10.15
C ARG A 130 4.86 21.51 -10.77
N ASP A 131 6.16 21.33 -10.63
CA ASP A 131 7.13 22.01 -11.48
C ASP A 131 7.10 21.37 -12.87
N ASP A 132 6.79 22.17 -13.90
CA ASP A 132 6.58 21.69 -15.27
C ASP A 132 7.86 21.22 -15.97
N GLU A 133 9.04 21.39 -15.38
CA GLU A 133 10.32 21.16 -16.06
C GLU A 133 11.07 19.88 -15.70
N LYS A 134 10.86 19.24 -14.56
CA LYS A 134 11.47 17.91 -14.26
C LYS A 134 10.71 17.17 -13.16
N PRO A 135 10.19 15.97 -13.40
CA PRO A 135 9.82 15.04 -12.34
C PRO A 135 11.06 14.31 -11.83
N GLU A 136 12.09 15.03 -11.44
CA GLU A 136 13.23 14.44 -10.76
C GLU A 136 12.88 14.27 -9.30
N LEU A 137 13.22 13.08 -8.77
CA LEU A 137 13.18 12.74 -7.35
C LEU A 137 13.85 13.86 -6.54
N THR A 138 13.08 14.85 -6.13
CA THR A 138 13.57 15.88 -5.21
C THR A 138 13.95 15.22 -3.90
N GLU A 139 15.14 15.45 -3.43
CA GLU A 139 15.78 15.08 -2.18
C GLU A 139 15.19 13.89 -1.39
N VAL A 140 15.77 12.72 -1.56
CA VAL A 140 15.45 11.55 -0.73
C VAL A 140 16.09 11.73 0.64
N ARG A 141 15.30 11.56 1.69
CA ARG A 141 15.69 11.71 3.09
C ARG A 141 16.03 10.35 3.72
N LYS A 142 16.71 10.40 4.85
CA LYS A 142 16.99 9.24 5.70
C LYS A 142 16.72 9.59 7.17
N LEU A 143 16.32 8.61 7.95
CA LEU A 143 16.17 8.76 9.39
C LEU A 143 17.54 8.92 10.09
N THR A 144 17.52 9.61 11.21
CA THR A 144 18.62 9.62 12.18
C THR A 144 18.44 8.46 13.17
N TRP A 145 19.54 7.99 13.76
CA TRP A 145 19.49 6.86 14.69
C TRP A 145 18.54 7.06 15.90
N TRP A 146 18.38 8.30 16.37
CA TRP A 146 17.40 8.63 17.41
C TRP A 146 15.95 8.47 16.91
N GLN A 147 15.68 8.89 15.69
CA GLN A 147 14.37 8.71 15.06
C GLN A 147 14.05 7.23 14.89
N ASP A 148 15.06 6.40 14.54
CA ASP A 148 14.90 4.95 14.45
C ASP A 148 14.50 4.35 15.81
N ILE A 149 15.15 4.76 16.93
CA ILE A 149 14.81 4.27 18.27
C ILE A 149 13.39 4.68 18.66
N ILE A 150 13.02 5.95 18.48
CA ILE A 150 11.67 6.45 18.79
C ILE A 150 10.63 5.70 17.96
N LEU A 151 10.90 5.49 16.68
CA LEU A 151 10.02 4.76 15.78
C LEU A 151 9.79 3.33 16.26
N VAL A 152 10.85 2.58 16.53
CA VAL A 152 10.76 1.19 17.01
C VAL A 152 10.02 1.11 18.36
N ALA A 153 10.33 2.02 19.28
CA ALA A 153 9.64 2.08 20.57
C ALA A 153 8.14 2.39 20.38
N SER A 154 7.79 3.32 19.51
CA SER A 154 6.39 3.67 19.21
C SER A 154 5.63 2.48 18.59
N ILE A 155 6.25 1.77 17.64
CA ILE A 155 5.68 0.56 17.04
C ILE A 155 5.46 -0.51 18.11
N ALA A 156 6.43 -0.73 19.00
CA ALA A 156 6.31 -1.72 20.07
C ALA A 156 5.17 -1.39 21.04
N VAL A 157 5.07 -0.13 21.49
CA VAL A 157 3.97 0.32 22.37
C VAL A 157 2.62 0.16 21.67
N TRP A 158 2.49 0.60 20.43
CA TRP A 158 1.27 0.43 19.63
C TRP A 158 0.88 -1.04 19.52
N THR A 159 1.83 -1.90 19.13
CA THR A 159 1.60 -3.34 18.98
C THR A 159 1.08 -3.97 20.28
N LEU A 160 1.68 -3.64 21.41
CA LEU A 160 1.25 -4.19 22.71
C LEU A 160 -0.14 -3.68 23.11
N VAL A 161 -0.39 -2.39 23.00
CA VAL A 161 -1.67 -1.80 23.42
C VAL A 161 -2.80 -2.20 22.48
N VAL A 162 -2.62 -1.96 21.19
CA VAL A 162 -3.68 -2.24 20.20
C VAL A 162 -3.85 -3.74 20.01
N GLY A 163 -2.76 -4.51 19.97
CA GLY A 163 -2.82 -5.97 19.90
C GLY A 163 -3.63 -6.55 21.07
N TYR A 164 -3.37 -6.10 22.31
CA TYR A 164 -4.16 -6.50 23.47
C TYR A 164 -5.64 -6.12 23.32
N LEU A 165 -5.95 -4.89 22.92
CA LEU A 165 -7.34 -4.46 22.72
C LEU A 165 -8.06 -5.31 21.66
N LEU A 166 -7.37 -5.70 20.58
CA LEU A 166 -7.93 -6.56 19.55
C LEU A 166 -8.22 -7.98 20.05
N THR A 167 -7.43 -8.53 21.00
CA THR A 167 -7.72 -9.85 21.59
C THR A 167 -9.00 -9.87 22.43
N LEU A 168 -9.51 -8.70 22.83
CA LEU A 168 -10.79 -8.55 23.54
C LEU A 168 -11.99 -8.53 22.61
N ILE A 169 -11.79 -8.40 21.29
CA ILE A 169 -12.85 -8.46 20.30
C ILE A 169 -13.14 -9.94 20.03
N GLU A 170 -14.34 -10.40 20.44
CA GLU A 170 -14.79 -11.75 20.12
C GLU A 170 -15.40 -11.72 18.70
N SER A 171 -14.85 -12.54 17.81
CA SER A 171 -15.36 -12.75 16.45
C SER A 171 -15.68 -14.23 16.28
N GLU A 172 -16.94 -14.60 16.60
CA GLU A 172 -17.39 -16.01 16.51
C GLU A 172 -17.44 -16.50 15.05
N ASP A 173 -17.69 -15.60 14.11
CA ASP A 173 -17.89 -15.92 12.69
C ASP A 173 -16.72 -15.55 11.78
N GLY A 174 -15.59 -15.09 12.35
CA GLY A 174 -14.41 -14.70 11.58
C GLY A 174 -13.62 -15.91 11.06
N ILE A 175 -12.87 -15.71 9.97
CA ILE A 175 -12.04 -16.78 9.36
C ILE A 175 -10.93 -17.32 10.27
N LEU A 176 -10.60 -16.62 11.36
CA LEU A 176 -9.62 -17.05 12.38
C LEU A 176 -10.29 -17.58 13.66
N SER A 177 -11.62 -17.72 13.69
CA SER A 177 -12.38 -18.17 14.87
C SER A 177 -12.12 -19.62 15.26
N TYR A 178 -11.51 -20.43 14.38
CA TYR A 178 -11.21 -21.84 14.63
C TYR A 178 -10.22 -22.09 15.79
N SER A 179 -9.45 -21.08 16.21
CA SER A 179 -8.52 -21.19 17.35
C SER A 179 -8.23 -19.83 17.96
N LYS A 180 -8.57 -19.68 19.25
CA LYS A 180 -8.35 -18.42 19.98
C LYS A 180 -6.88 -17.98 19.99
N TRP A 181 -5.94 -18.88 20.20
CA TRP A 181 -4.53 -18.49 20.27
C TRP A 181 -3.99 -18.03 18.89
N ILE A 182 -4.51 -18.59 17.79
CA ILE A 182 -4.17 -18.14 16.43
C ILE A 182 -4.75 -16.75 16.19
N TYR A 183 -6.00 -16.52 16.62
CA TYR A 183 -6.63 -15.21 16.56
C TYR A 183 -5.83 -14.16 17.35
N ASP A 184 -5.43 -14.49 18.58
CA ASP A 184 -4.65 -13.59 19.43
C ASP A 184 -3.28 -13.24 18.79
N ILE A 185 -2.58 -14.21 18.22
CA ILE A 185 -1.32 -13.94 17.48
C ILE A 185 -1.58 -13.06 16.27
N ALA A 186 -2.62 -13.35 15.48
CA ALA A 186 -2.97 -12.54 14.31
C ALA A 186 -3.31 -11.11 14.71
N ALA A 187 -3.98 -10.89 15.86
CA ALA A 187 -4.29 -9.58 16.40
C ALA A 187 -3.03 -8.75 16.69
N TYR A 188 -2.02 -9.34 17.31
CA TYR A 188 -0.74 -8.67 17.53
C TYR A 188 0.04 -8.43 16.25
N LEU A 189 0.01 -9.35 15.29
CA LEU A 189 0.63 -9.16 13.97
C LEU A 189 -0.06 -8.05 13.18
N ASP A 190 -1.40 -7.98 13.21
CA ASP A 190 -2.18 -6.91 12.57
C ASP A 190 -1.90 -5.55 13.22
N ALA A 191 -1.86 -5.48 14.56
CA ALA A 191 -1.47 -4.27 15.28
C ALA A 191 -0.05 -3.80 14.91
N CYS A 192 0.91 -4.73 14.76
CA CYS A 192 2.26 -4.41 14.32
C CYS A 192 2.27 -3.92 12.86
N ALA A 193 1.58 -4.61 11.96
CA ALA A 193 1.49 -4.24 10.55
C ALA A 193 0.86 -2.85 10.38
N SER A 194 -0.19 -2.54 11.14
CA SER A 194 -0.85 -1.23 11.14
C SER A 194 0.08 -0.11 11.62
N ALA A 195 0.86 -0.34 12.69
CA ALA A 195 1.84 0.63 13.18
C ALA A 195 2.94 0.94 12.15
N VAL A 196 3.49 -0.12 11.55
CA VAL A 196 4.50 0.03 10.49
C VAL A 196 3.89 0.68 9.26
N GLY A 197 2.63 0.39 8.93
CA GLY A 197 1.87 1.02 7.86
C GLY A 197 1.71 2.53 8.06
N ILE A 198 1.36 2.98 9.27
CA ILE A 198 1.31 4.41 9.61
C ILE A 198 2.67 5.07 9.40
N ALA A 199 3.74 4.47 9.93
CA ALA A 199 5.10 4.97 9.73
C ALA A 199 5.45 5.05 8.24
N ASN A 200 5.07 4.04 7.48
CA ASN A 200 5.29 4.00 6.04
C ASN A 200 4.56 5.12 5.29
N GLY A 201 3.30 5.40 5.63
CA GLY A 201 2.55 6.52 5.06
C GLY A 201 3.25 7.86 5.30
N VAL A 202 3.77 8.09 6.51
CA VAL A 202 4.60 9.27 6.83
C VAL A 202 5.89 9.27 6.00
N PHE A 203 6.54 8.12 5.82
CA PHE A 203 7.75 8.02 5.00
C PHE A 203 7.49 8.32 3.52
N ILE A 204 6.37 7.89 2.97
CA ILE A 204 5.96 8.21 1.60
C ILE A 204 5.69 9.71 1.46
N LEU A 205 4.93 10.29 2.38
CA LEU A 205 4.61 11.73 2.38
C LEU A 205 5.88 12.59 2.46
N LEU A 206 6.82 12.23 3.32
CA LEU A 206 8.07 12.94 3.57
C LEU A 206 9.25 12.47 2.70
N ARG A 207 9.05 11.46 1.84
CA ARG A 207 10.04 10.89 0.91
C ARG A 207 11.27 10.29 1.59
N TYR A 208 11.07 9.56 2.68
CA TYR A 208 12.12 8.80 3.33
C TYR A 208 12.43 7.50 2.58
N ARG A 209 13.73 7.15 2.49
CA ARG A 209 14.16 5.87 1.88
C ARG A 209 13.66 4.67 2.66
N GLU A 210 13.48 4.80 3.96
CA GLU A 210 13.05 3.79 4.92
C GLU A 210 11.63 3.25 4.61
N GLN A 211 10.84 3.93 3.77
CA GLN A 211 9.57 3.41 3.25
C GLN A 211 9.70 2.00 2.65
N TRP A 212 10.80 1.71 1.96
CA TRP A 212 11.01 0.41 1.34
C TRP A 212 11.23 -0.70 2.38
N ILE A 213 11.89 -0.38 3.51
CA ILE A 213 12.07 -1.30 4.63
C ILE A 213 10.72 -1.54 5.32
N ALA A 214 9.94 -0.48 5.55
CA ALA A 214 8.60 -0.58 6.11
C ALA A 214 7.70 -1.47 5.26
N TRP A 215 7.71 -1.33 3.93
CA TRP A 215 6.99 -2.20 3.01
C TRP A 215 7.39 -3.67 3.13
N TYR A 216 8.69 -3.99 3.29
CA TYR A 216 9.13 -5.36 3.53
C TYR A 216 8.54 -5.93 4.81
N ILE A 217 8.58 -5.17 5.90
CA ILE A 217 8.08 -5.61 7.21
C ILE A 217 6.58 -5.87 7.12
N VAL A 218 5.80 -4.94 6.58
CA VAL A 218 4.34 -5.10 6.40
C VAL A 218 4.04 -6.32 5.54
N ALA A 219 4.72 -6.48 4.40
CA ALA A 219 4.49 -7.61 3.50
C ALA A 219 4.77 -8.97 4.19
N ILE A 220 5.78 -9.06 5.05
CA ILE A 220 6.09 -10.28 5.81
C ILE A 220 5.00 -10.54 6.86
N LEU A 221 4.62 -9.53 7.65
CA LEU A 221 3.60 -9.67 8.69
C LEU A 221 2.26 -10.10 8.10
N GLU A 222 1.82 -9.44 7.04
CA GLU A 222 0.57 -9.77 6.35
C GLU A 222 0.64 -11.14 5.64
N THR A 223 1.81 -11.55 5.15
CA THR A 223 2.00 -12.92 4.62
C THR A 223 1.70 -13.96 5.69
N ILE A 224 2.21 -13.76 6.91
CA ILE A 224 1.95 -14.68 8.03
C ILE A 224 0.45 -14.71 8.35
N ILE A 225 -0.20 -13.54 8.45
CA ILE A 225 -1.65 -13.45 8.71
C ILE A 225 -2.45 -14.17 7.62
N ASN A 226 -2.13 -13.93 6.34
CA ASN A 226 -2.84 -14.55 5.22
C ASN A 226 -2.67 -16.07 5.17
N ILE A 227 -1.48 -16.59 5.55
CA ILE A 227 -1.27 -18.04 5.69
C ILE A 227 -2.16 -18.59 6.81
N MET A 228 -2.19 -17.94 7.98
CA MET A 228 -3.02 -18.34 9.11
C MET A 228 -4.52 -18.31 8.76
N ALA A 229 -4.93 -17.34 7.93
CA ALA A 229 -6.31 -17.19 7.46
C ALA A 229 -6.66 -18.04 6.23
N GLY A 230 -5.71 -18.77 5.65
CA GLY A 230 -5.93 -19.57 4.43
C GLY A 230 -6.16 -18.76 3.15
N GLN A 231 -5.79 -17.47 3.14
CA GLN A 231 -6.08 -16.54 2.04
C GLN A 231 -5.03 -16.60 0.94
N TRP A 232 -5.03 -17.67 0.19
CA TRP A 232 -3.99 -17.99 -0.81
C TRP A 232 -3.91 -16.97 -1.96
N VAL A 233 -5.04 -16.36 -2.36
CA VAL A 233 -5.05 -15.34 -3.43
C VAL A 233 -4.27 -14.10 -3.00
N LEU A 234 -4.47 -13.65 -1.75
CA LEU A 234 -3.76 -12.49 -1.21
C LEU A 234 -2.27 -12.75 -1.00
N LEU A 235 -1.83 -14.01 -0.84
CA LEU A 235 -0.41 -14.35 -0.80
C LEU A 235 0.31 -14.01 -2.12
N ILE A 236 -0.36 -14.12 -3.26
CA ILE A 236 0.21 -13.74 -4.56
C ILE A 236 0.52 -12.24 -4.57
N LEU A 237 -0.36 -11.42 -4.00
CA LEU A 237 -0.12 -9.98 -3.84
C LEU A 237 1.13 -9.71 -2.99
N LYS A 238 1.31 -10.44 -1.88
CA LYS A 238 2.49 -10.24 -1.00
C LYS A 238 3.80 -10.65 -1.67
N ALA A 239 3.80 -11.72 -2.47
CA ALA A 239 4.93 -12.07 -3.33
C ALA A 239 5.22 -10.96 -4.36
N GLY A 240 4.17 -10.37 -4.94
CA GLY A 240 4.27 -9.18 -5.79
C GLY A 240 4.93 -8.01 -5.06
N TYR A 241 4.47 -7.68 -3.86
CA TYR A 241 5.04 -6.61 -3.03
C TYR A 241 6.52 -6.82 -2.75
N LEU A 242 6.94 -7.99 -2.29
CA LEU A 242 8.34 -8.28 -2.00
C LEU A 242 9.25 -8.07 -3.22
N THR A 243 8.79 -8.49 -4.41
CA THR A 243 9.55 -8.31 -5.65
C THR A 243 9.60 -6.85 -6.10
N ASN A 244 8.48 -6.12 -6.04
CA ASN A 244 8.42 -4.71 -6.42
C ASN A 244 9.17 -3.81 -5.44
N THR A 245 9.07 -4.09 -4.13
CA THR A 245 9.82 -3.39 -3.08
C THR A 245 11.33 -3.53 -3.30
N THR A 246 11.79 -4.73 -3.66
CA THR A 246 13.20 -4.97 -4.03
C THR A 246 13.61 -4.12 -5.23
N TYR A 247 12.78 -4.10 -6.28
CA TYR A 247 13.02 -3.30 -7.48
C TYR A 247 13.07 -1.80 -7.14
N GLY A 248 12.09 -1.30 -6.39
CA GLY A 248 12.02 0.09 -5.96
C GLY A 248 13.21 0.50 -5.09
N TYR A 249 13.57 -0.31 -4.10
CA TYR A 249 14.73 -0.07 -3.24
C TYR A 249 16.03 0.05 -4.04
N ILE A 250 16.26 -0.86 -5.00
CA ILE A 250 17.46 -0.84 -5.86
C ILE A 250 17.46 0.42 -6.72
N LYS A 251 16.33 0.76 -7.33
CA LYS A 251 16.18 1.95 -8.19
C LYS A 251 16.45 3.25 -7.42
N TRP A 252 15.86 3.39 -6.24
CA TRP A 252 16.06 4.56 -5.38
C TRP A 252 17.49 4.65 -4.82
N THR A 253 18.08 3.52 -4.44
CA THR A 253 19.48 3.50 -3.95
C THR A 253 20.46 3.92 -5.04
N LYS A 254 20.26 3.49 -6.30
CA LYS A 254 21.07 3.93 -7.43
C LYS A 254 20.92 5.43 -7.67
N TYR A 255 19.69 5.93 -7.61
CA TYR A 255 19.41 7.35 -7.78
C TYR A 255 20.10 8.20 -6.69
N ILE A 256 19.94 7.83 -5.40
CA ILE A 256 20.58 8.53 -4.28
C ILE A 256 22.11 8.60 -4.47
N LYS A 257 22.74 7.49 -4.88
CA LYS A 257 24.18 7.44 -5.12
C LYS A 257 24.62 8.37 -6.26
N SER A 258 23.82 8.52 -7.31
CA SER A 258 24.15 9.37 -8.46
C SER A 258 23.90 10.87 -8.21
N HIS A 259 23.10 11.25 -7.19
CA HIS A 259 22.73 12.63 -6.89
C HIS A 259 23.25 13.16 -5.53
N GLY A 260 24.35 12.63 -5.04
CA GLY A 260 25.05 13.17 -3.87
C GLY A 260 24.60 12.67 -2.49
N GLY A 261 23.75 11.64 -2.44
CA GLY A 261 23.34 11.00 -1.19
C GLY A 261 22.01 11.51 -0.62
N ALA A 262 21.47 10.78 0.36
CA ALA A 262 20.25 11.16 1.09
C ALA A 262 20.55 12.18 2.18
N LYS A 263 19.75 13.25 2.28
CA LYS A 263 19.92 14.30 3.29
C LYS A 263 18.96 14.12 4.48
N PRO A 264 19.33 14.52 5.70
CA PRO A 264 18.39 14.60 6.82
C PRO A 264 17.42 15.77 6.64
N LEU A 265 16.22 15.68 7.27
CA LEU A 265 15.22 16.76 7.24
C LEU A 265 15.80 18.03 7.90
N SER A 266 15.73 19.18 7.21
CA SER A 266 16.06 20.45 7.84
C SER A 266 14.90 20.95 8.71
N SER A 267 15.23 21.64 9.81
CA SER A 267 14.20 22.18 10.75
C SER A 267 13.23 23.16 10.10
N THR A 268 13.64 23.85 9.05
CA THR A 268 12.82 24.85 8.33
C THR A 268 11.74 24.20 7.50
N GLU A 269 12.01 23.03 6.90
CA GLU A 269 11.02 22.33 6.06
C GLU A 269 9.98 21.55 6.88
N ALA A 270 10.32 21.15 8.12
CA ALA A 270 9.35 20.55 9.04
C ALA A 270 8.24 21.53 9.42
N THR A 271 8.58 22.81 9.51
CA THR A 271 7.62 23.89 9.85
C THR A 271 6.68 24.19 8.68
N GLU A 272 7.16 24.14 7.42
CA GLU A 272 6.31 24.39 6.25
C GLU A 272 5.24 23.31 6.02
N VAL A 273 5.51 22.07 6.40
CA VAL A 273 4.52 20.97 6.30
C VAL A 273 3.40 21.14 7.33
N VAL A 274 3.73 21.65 8.53
CA VAL A 274 2.77 21.87 9.63
C VAL A 274 1.95 23.16 9.42
N THR A 275 2.47 24.17 8.72
CA THR A 275 1.78 25.46 8.47
C THR A 275 0.98 25.48 7.16
N ALA A 276 0.93 24.39 6.42
CA ALA A 276 0.14 24.26 5.18
C ALA A 276 -1.31 23.76 5.42
N GLU A 277 -1.80 23.77 6.68
CA GLU A 277 -3.20 23.54 7.06
C GLU A 277 -4.07 24.78 6.86
#